data_cc12d51b5da8e7963e2cf85bd8cd823b
#
_entry.id   cc12d51b5da8e7963e2cf85bd8cd823b
#
_cell.length_a   1.000
_cell.length_b   1.000
_cell.length_c   1.000
_cell.angle_alpha   90.00
_cell.angle_beta   90.00
_cell.angle_gamma   90.00
#
_symmetry.space_group_name_H-M   'P 1'
#
loop_
_entity.id
_entity.type
_entity.pdbx_description
1 polymer ?
#
loop_
_entity_poly.entity_id
_entity_poly.type
_entity_poly.pdbx_seq_one_letter_code
_entity_poly.pdbx_strand_id
1 'polypeptide(L)'
;VITNSSSDSSEILLVDAEMPTEPPKIFLEREVGHDYRIRHHKDYFYILTNWNASNYKLMRVRTKSIGTRQQWEQVVEHRNDILLEDFEIFEDYYVLAERFQGLTQFRIISRNTGNERLIDFGESTYSAKIHSNPDPHSTVLRYSYSSLTTPESIYEIDLSNGRSILLKTDHIVGNFDPSNYRSERFFFKARDGAEVPISLVYRKDSFRPGLNAGYIYAYGAYGYTTE
;
A
#
# COMPACT_ATOMS: atom_id res chain seq x y z
N VAL A 1 0.80 19.52 6.55
CA VAL A 1 -0.50 18.92 6.19
C VAL A 1 -1.18 18.42 7.43
N ILE A 2 -2.45 18.76 7.63
CA ILE A 2 -3.31 18.26 8.72
C ILE A 2 -4.43 17.47 8.04
N THR A 3 -4.60 16.21 8.43
CA THR A 3 -5.68 15.36 7.92
C THR A 3 -6.74 15.17 8.99
N ASN A 4 -7.99 15.42 8.63
CA ASN A 4 -9.16 15.19 9.46
C ASN A 4 -10.08 14.20 8.75
N SER A 5 -10.16 12.96 9.24
CA SER A 5 -10.87 11.86 8.58
C SER A 5 -11.94 11.24 9.47
N SER A 6 -12.98 10.74 8.84
CA SER A 6 -13.98 9.84 9.41
C SER A 6 -13.87 8.45 8.74
N SER A 7 -14.84 7.59 8.95
CA SER A 7 -14.86 6.25 8.34
C SER A 7 -15.04 6.26 6.81
N ASP A 8 -15.56 7.33 6.24
CA ASP A 8 -15.98 7.39 4.84
C ASP A 8 -15.57 8.70 4.12
N SER A 9 -14.97 9.66 4.81
CA SER A 9 -14.62 10.95 4.22
C SER A 9 -13.40 11.56 4.90
N SER A 10 -12.63 12.31 4.13
CA SER A 10 -11.47 13.04 4.63
C SER A 10 -11.51 14.51 4.21
N GLU A 11 -10.85 15.34 5.01
CA GLU A 11 -10.58 16.75 4.74
C GLU A 11 -9.12 17.02 5.05
N ILE A 12 -8.46 17.75 4.18
CA ILE A 12 -7.05 18.08 4.34
C ILE A 12 -6.87 19.58 4.42
N LEU A 13 -6.12 20.00 5.43
CA LEU A 13 -5.75 21.37 5.69
C LEU A 13 -4.25 21.56 5.46
N LEU A 14 -3.89 22.63 4.79
CA LEU A 14 -2.51 23.02 4.53
C LEU A 14 -2.12 24.17 5.44
N VAL A 15 -0.99 24.01 6.12
CA VAL A 15 -0.33 25.06 6.90
C VAL A 15 0.92 25.46 6.16
N ASP A 16 1.13 26.76 5.97
CA ASP A 16 2.37 27.28 5.42
C ASP A 16 3.49 27.12 6.46
N ALA A 17 4.57 26.43 6.08
CA ALA A 17 5.67 26.19 6.99
C ALA A 17 6.48 27.47 7.32
N GLU A 18 6.45 28.46 6.45
CA GLU A 18 7.09 29.76 6.68
C GLU A 18 6.21 30.70 7.52
N MET A 19 4.90 30.47 7.53
CA MET A 19 3.92 31.26 8.30
C MET A 19 2.97 30.36 9.12
N PRO A 20 3.49 29.57 10.07
CA PRO A 20 2.72 28.52 10.76
C PRO A 20 1.61 29.05 11.68
N THR A 21 1.58 30.37 11.95
CA THR A 21 0.55 31.03 12.75
C THR A 21 -0.64 31.53 11.91
N GLU A 22 -0.54 31.50 10.58
CA GLU A 22 -1.67 31.82 9.73
C GLU A 22 -2.74 30.71 9.74
N PRO A 23 -4.01 31.05 9.52
CA PRO A 23 -5.08 30.07 9.44
C PRO A 23 -4.80 29.02 8.37
N PRO A 24 -5.02 27.71 8.66
CA PRO A 24 -4.88 26.67 7.67
C PRO A 24 -5.79 26.88 6.46
N LYS A 25 -5.32 26.55 5.27
CA LYS A 25 -6.09 26.58 4.03
C LYS A 25 -6.70 25.21 3.76
N ILE A 26 -8.00 25.14 3.47
CA ILE A 26 -8.67 23.91 3.06
C ILE A 26 -8.15 23.50 1.67
N PHE A 27 -7.67 22.27 1.54
CA PHE A 27 -7.23 21.71 0.26
C PHE A 27 -8.43 21.45 -0.67
N LEU A 28 -9.47 20.82 -0.13
CA LEU A 28 -10.76 20.58 -0.76
C LEU A 28 -11.82 20.46 0.34
N GLU A 29 -12.98 21.10 0.14
CA GLU A 29 -14.12 21.00 1.06
C GLU A 29 -14.55 19.53 1.26
N ARG A 30 -14.91 19.18 2.50
CA ARG A 30 -15.34 17.83 2.85
C ARG A 30 -16.62 17.46 2.10
N GLU A 31 -16.64 16.26 1.57
CA GLU A 31 -17.81 15.66 0.93
C GLU A 31 -18.00 14.24 1.47
N VAL A 32 -19.22 13.88 1.83
CA VAL A 32 -19.55 12.53 2.33
C VAL A 32 -19.25 11.49 1.26
N GLY A 33 -18.59 10.43 1.65
CA GLY A 33 -18.17 9.35 0.75
C GLY A 33 -16.91 9.67 -0.08
N HIS A 34 -16.31 10.84 0.08
CA HIS A 34 -15.05 11.18 -0.57
C HIS A 34 -13.89 11.06 0.41
N ASP A 35 -13.10 10.03 0.22
CA ASP A 35 -11.83 9.81 0.92
C ASP A 35 -10.66 10.09 -0.01
N TYR A 36 -9.67 10.85 0.51
CA TYR A 36 -8.46 11.14 -0.25
C TYR A 36 -7.27 11.44 0.67
N ARG A 37 -6.08 11.19 0.14
CA ARG A 37 -4.79 11.53 0.76
C ARG A 37 -3.92 12.27 -0.22
N ILE A 38 -3.05 13.15 0.26
CA ILE A 38 -2.15 13.93 -0.59
C ILE A 38 -0.70 13.74 -0.20
N ARG A 39 0.19 13.84 -1.20
CA ARG A 39 1.63 14.04 -1.02
C ARG A 39 2.07 15.22 -1.88
N HIS A 40 2.95 16.03 -1.34
CA HIS A 40 3.52 17.18 -2.07
C HIS A 40 4.84 16.79 -2.70
N HIS A 41 5.01 17.13 -3.98
CA HIS A 41 6.30 17.03 -4.67
C HIS A 41 6.43 18.14 -5.70
N LYS A 42 7.41 19.02 -5.51
CA LYS A 42 7.65 20.20 -6.36
C LYS A 42 6.40 21.07 -6.50
N ASP A 43 5.99 21.35 -7.73
CA ASP A 43 4.84 22.21 -8.06
C ASP A 43 3.49 21.49 -7.97
N TYR A 44 3.44 20.25 -7.50
CA TYR A 44 2.22 19.44 -7.51
C TYR A 44 1.92 18.82 -6.15
N PHE A 45 0.62 18.78 -5.86
CA PHE A 45 0.05 17.79 -4.94
C PHE A 45 -0.40 16.57 -5.73
N TYR A 46 -0.01 15.40 -5.30
CA TYR A 46 -0.49 14.11 -5.78
C TYR A 46 -1.57 13.61 -4.84
N ILE A 47 -2.66 13.11 -5.39
CA ILE A 47 -3.90 12.87 -4.67
C ILE A 47 -4.34 11.43 -4.93
N LEU A 48 -4.25 10.59 -3.92
CA LEU A 48 -4.90 9.28 -3.93
C LEU A 48 -6.36 9.49 -3.53
N THR A 49 -7.31 9.14 -4.39
CA THR A 49 -8.71 9.48 -4.20
C THR A 49 -9.68 8.42 -4.70
N ASN A 50 -10.78 8.24 -3.97
CA ASN A 50 -11.90 7.39 -4.41
C ASN A 50 -12.93 8.16 -5.25
N TRP A 51 -12.68 9.42 -5.62
CA TRP A 51 -13.60 10.22 -6.43
C TRP A 51 -13.83 9.57 -7.81
N ASN A 52 -15.06 9.11 -8.07
CA ASN A 52 -15.41 8.29 -9.24
C ASN A 52 -14.45 7.12 -9.46
N ALA A 53 -14.02 6.45 -8.38
CA ALA A 53 -13.02 5.40 -8.41
C ALA A 53 -13.10 4.55 -7.13
N SER A 54 -13.96 3.55 -7.08
CA SER A 54 -14.18 2.72 -5.88
C SER A 54 -12.90 2.08 -5.33
N ASN A 55 -11.96 1.73 -6.22
CA ASN A 55 -10.66 1.18 -5.88
C ASN A 55 -9.53 2.22 -5.94
N TYR A 56 -9.87 3.49 -5.77
CA TYR A 56 -8.97 4.64 -5.83
C TYR A 56 -8.28 4.82 -7.19
N LYS A 57 -7.73 5.99 -7.37
CA LYS A 57 -6.88 6.41 -8.49
C LYS A 57 -5.91 7.49 -8.01
N LEU A 58 -4.83 7.71 -8.76
CA LEU A 58 -3.88 8.77 -8.48
C LEU A 58 -4.12 9.95 -9.41
N MET A 59 -4.39 11.09 -8.82
CA MET A 59 -4.53 12.38 -9.50
C MET A 59 -3.37 13.30 -9.10
N ARG A 60 -3.20 14.42 -9.77
CA ARG A 60 -2.33 15.51 -9.34
C ARG A 60 -2.99 16.87 -9.63
N VAL A 61 -2.58 17.88 -8.89
CA VAL A 61 -2.99 19.26 -9.13
C VAL A 61 -1.80 20.19 -8.84
N ARG A 62 -1.70 21.28 -9.57
CA ARG A 62 -0.68 22.30 -9.27
C ARG A 62 -0.94 22.91 -7.89
N THR A 63 0.13 23.21 -7.15
CA THR A 63 0.05 23.80 -5.79
C THR A 63 -0.75 25.11 -5.76
N LYS A 64 -0.78 25.85 -6.87
CA LYS A 64 -1.53 27.11 -7.03
C LYS A 64 -2.99 26.92 -7.39
N SER A 65 -3.45 25.69 -7.61
CA SER A 65 -4.78 25.37 -8.16
C SER A 65 -5.58 24.45 -7.25
N ILE A 66 -5.37 24.55 -5.93
CA ILE A 66 -6.14 23.80 -4.93
C ILE A 66 -7.56 24.36 -4.78
N GLY A 67 -8.45 23.61 -4.12
CA GLY A 67 -9.82 24.04 -3.82
C GLY A 67 -10.87 23.53 -4.80
N THR A 68 -10.48 22.93 -5.92
CA THR A 68 -11.42 22.41 -6.92
C THR A 68 -10.87 21.18 -7.64
N ARG A 69 -11.74 20.21 -7.97
CA ARG A 69 -11.39 19.01 -8.74
C ARG A 69 -11.24 19.24 -10.24
N GLN A 70 -11.75 20.34 -10.77
CA GLN A 70 -11.77 20.63 -12.22
C GLN A 70 -10.38 20.71 -12.84
N GLN A 71 -9.37 21.01 -12.01
CA GLN A 71 -7.96 21.09 -12.46
C GLN A 71 -7.13 19.86 -12.09
N TRP A 72 -7.78 18.80 -11.61
CA TRP A 72 -7.08 17.56 -11.32
C TRP A 72 -6.75 16.82 -12.61
N GLU A 73 -5.48 16.50 -12.77
CA GLU A 73 -4.95 15.71 -13.87
C GLU A 73 -4.77 14.24 -13.42
N GLN A 74 -5.18 13.29 -14.25
CA GLN A 74 -5.00 11.87 -13.95
C GLN A 74 -3.55 11.46 -14.13
N VAL A 75 -3.00 10.75 -13.15
CA VAL A 75 -1.64 10.16 -13.17
C VAL A 75 -1.73 8.64 -13.33
N VAL A 76 -2.60 8.00 -12.52
CA VAL A 76 -2.90 6.56 -12.62
C VAL A 76 -4.40 6.39 -12.62
N GLU A 77 -4.89 5.65 -13.60
CA GLU A 77 -6.32 5.39 -13.74
C GLU A 77 -6.85 4.39 -12.71
N HIS A 78 -8.16 4.47 -12.48
CA HIS A 78 -8.89 3.50 -11.69
C HIS A 78 -8.93 2.14 -12.38
N ARG A 79 -8.77 1.06 -11.61
CA ARG A 79 -8.95 -0.33 -12.03
C ARG A 79 -9.96 -1.05 -11.15
N ASN A 80 -10.88 -1.80 -11.76
CA ASN A 80 -11.94 -2.49 -11.01
C ASN A 80 -11.44 -3.69 -10.21
N ASP A 81 -10.32 -4.27 -10.60
CA ASP A 81 -9.72 -5.48 -10.05
C ASP A 81 -8.53 -5.23 -9.13
N ILE A 82 -8.09 -3.98 -9.02
CA ILE A 82 -6.93 -3.57 -8.22
C ILE A 82 -7.27 -2.37 -7.35
N LEU A 83 -7.10 -2.55 -6.05
CA LEU A 83 -7.22 -1.47 -5.07
C LEU A 83 -5.88 -0.74 -4.94
N LEU A 84 -5.84 0.56 -5.26
CA LEU A 84 -4.68 1.40 -5.01
C LEU A 84 -4.67 1.84 -3.54
N GLU A 85 -3.79 1.25 -2.73
CA GLU A 85 -3.77 1.44 -1.27
C GLU A 85 -2.89 2.60 -0.82
N ASP A 86 -1.74 2.77 -1.45
CA ASP A 86 -0.78 3.82 -1.11
C ASP A 86 0.13 4.13 -2.30
N PHE A 87 0.89 5.20 -2.18
CA PHE A 87 1.84 5.60 -3.22
C PHE A 87 3.00 6.39 -2.62
N GLU A 88 4.14 6.40 -3.30
CA GLU A 88 5.28 7.26 -3.00
C GLU A 88 5.78 7.93 -4.27
N ILE A 89 6.29 9.15 -4.14
CA ILE A 89 6.77 9.96 -5.26
C ILE A 89 8.26 10.22 -5.10
N PHE A 90 9.01 9.72 -6.06
CA PHE A 90 10.42 10.04 -6.24
C PHE A 90 10.63 10.94 -7.46
N GLU A 91 11.85 11.49 -7.61
CA GLU A 91 12.20 12.34 -8.75
C GLU A 91 11.89 11.63 -10.08
N ASP A 92 12.34 10.39 -10.24
CA ASP A 92 12.27 9.63 -11.48
C ASP A 92 11.21 8.49 -11.45
N TYR A 93 10.54 8.26 -10.31
CA TYR A 93 9.64 7.13 -10.15
C TYR A 93 8.37 7.47 -9.39
N TYR A 94 7.27 6.83 -9.79
CA TYR A 94 6.13 6.58 -8.92
C TYR A 94 6.24 5.16 -8.38
N VAL A 95 5.97 4.98 -7.11
CA VAL A 95 5.79 3.66 -6.50
C VAL A 95 4.37 3.57 -5.98
N LEU A 96 3.65 2.56 -6.42
CA LEU A 96 2.26 2.31 -6.05
C LEU A 96 2.19 1.03 -5.23
N ALA A 97 1.52 1.07 -4.10
CA ALA A 97 1.11 -0.12 -3.36
C ALA A 97 -0.30 -0.48 -3.81
N GLU A 98 -0.44 -1.60 -4.47
CA GLU A 98 -1.67 -2.06 -5.12
C GLU A 98 -2.07 -3.42 -4.57
N ARG A 99 -3.34 -3.59 -4.20
CA ARG A 99 -3.87 -4.89 -3.77
C ARG A 99 -4.56 -5.57 -4.94
N PHE A 100 -4.02 -6.72 -5.32
CA PHE A 100 -4.59 -7.61 -6.33
C PHE A 100 -4.81 -9.00 -5.72
N GLN A 101 -6.02 -9.53 -5.86
CA GLN A 101 -6.40 -10.83 -5.29
C GLN A 101 -6.06 -10.98 -3.80
N GLY A 102 -6.15 -9.88 -3.03
CA GLY A 102 -5.91 -9.85 -1.58
C GLY A 102 -4.42 -9.77 -1.17
N LEU A 103 -3.46 -9.62 -2.08
CA LEU A 103 -2.05 -9.37 -1.76
C LEU A 103 -1.62 -7.99 -2.26
N THR A 104 -0.88 -7.28 -1.43
CA THR A 104 -0.26 -6.01 -1.81
C THR A 104 0.98 -6.28 -2.67
N GLN A 105 1.03 -5.69 -3.84
CA GLN A 105 2.19 -5.68 -4.73
C GLN A 105 2.67 -4.25 -4.95
N PHE A 106 3.96 -4.06 -5.19
CA PHE A 106 4.48 -2.76 -5.56
C PHE A 106 4.66 -2.68 -7.07
N ARG A 107 4.08 -1.64 -7.67
CA ARG A 107 4.31 -1.27 -9.06
C ARG A 107 5.17 -0.02 -9.11
N ILE A 108 6.34 -0.13 -9.72
CA ILE A 108 7.27 0.97 -9.96
C ILE A 108 7.05 1.46 -11.38
N ILE A 109 6.82 2.76 -11.54
CA ILE A 109 6.60 3.41 -12.83
C ILE A 109 7.70 4.45 -13.03
N SER A 110 8.50 4.31 -14.09
CA SER A 110 9.45 5.34 -14.46
C SER A 110 8.72 6.58 -15.02
N ARG A 111 8.94 7.72 -14.41
CA ARG A 111 8.31 8.99 -14.83
C ARG A 111 8.86 9.49 -16.17
N ASN A 112 10.09 9.10 -16.51
CA ASN A 112 10.76 9.55 -17.73
C ASN A 112 10.36 8.71 -18.96
N THR A 113 10.15 7.40 -18.77
CA THR A 113 9.90 6.47 -19.87
C THR A 113 8.49 5.89 -19.87
N GLY A 114 7.78 5.94 -18.75
CA GLY A 114 6.49 5.26 -18.57
C GLY A 114 6.62 3.74 -18.38
N ASN A 115 7.84 3.20 -18.35
CA ASN A 115 8.03 1.77 -18.12
C ASN A 115 7.59 1.37 -16.73
N GLU A 116 6.90 0.25 -16.63
CA GLU A 116 6.36 -0.29 -15.39
C GLU A 116 7.04 -1.61 -15.01
N ARG A 117 7.16 -1.85 -13.72
CA ARG A 117 7.64 -3.11 -13.16
C ARG A 117 6.91 -3.44 -11.87
N LEU A 118 6.50 -4.70 -11.72
CA LEU A 118 6.02 -5.26 -10.46
C LEU A 118 7.19 -5.84 -9.67
N ILE A 119 7.12 -5.72 -8.34
CA ILE A 119 8.07 -6.35 -7.42
C ILE A 119 7.53 -7.72 -7.04
N ASP A 120 8.38 -8.74 -7.26
CA ASP A 120 8.13 -10.10 -6.79
C ASP A 120 8.77 -10.27 -5.40
N PHE A 121 7.96 -10.63 -4.41
CA PHE A 121 8.41 -10.88 -3.04
C PHE A 121 8.78 -12.35 -2.79
N GLY A 122 8.57 -13.24 -3.78
CA GLY A 122 9.01 -14.64 -3.74
C GLY A 122 8.18 -15.58 -2.84
N GLU A 123 7.25 -15.08 -2.03
CA GLU A 123 6.36 -15.88 -1.19
C GLU A 123 4.90 -15.82 -1.69
N SER A 124 4.14 -16.90 -1.48
CA SER A 124 2.75 -16.98 -1.92
C SER A 124 1.77 -16.21 -1.02
N THR A 125 2.17 -15.86 0.19
CA THR A 125 1.39 -15.11 1.17
C THR A 125 2.32 -14.23 1.99
N TYR A 126 2.05 -12.95 2.04
CA TYR A 126 2.87 -11.94 2.71
C TYR A 126 2.09 -10.65 2.93
N SER A 127 2.65 -9.78 3.76
CA SER A 127 2.28 -8.37 3.89
C SER A 127 3.48 -7.50 3.50
N ALA A 128 3.24 -6.48 2.68
CA ALA A 128 4.25 -5.50 2.31
C ALA A 128 3.67 -4.09 2.37
N LYS A 129 4.41 -3.14 2.96
CA LYS A 129 3.96 -1.75 3.13
C LYS A 129 5.08 -0.78 2.82
N ILE A 130 4.75 0.30 2.11
CA ILE A 130 5.68 1.41 1.93
C ILE A 130 6.02 1.98 3.30
N HIS A 131 7.32 2.07 3.61
CA HIS A 131 7.82 2.69 4.84
C HIS A 131 8.08 4.19 4.61
N SER A 132 8.59 4.89 5.63
CA SER A 132 8.97 6.30 5.49
C SER A 132 10.10 6.48 4.46
N ASN A 133 9.85 7.28 3.42
CA ASN A 133 10.80 7.65 2.37
C ASN A 133 10.85 9.18 2.25
N PRO A 134 11.52 9.89 3.18
CA PRO A 134 11.45 11.35 3.27
C PRO A 134 12.22 12.08 2.18
N ASP A 135 13.18 11.42 1.52
CA ASP A 135 13.99 12.01 0.46
C ASP A 135 13.44 11.66 -0.94
N PRO A 136 12.81 12.60 -1.63
CA PRO A 136 12.27 12.38 -2.97
C PRO A 136 13.34 12.17 -4.04
N HIS A 137 14.61 12.54 -3.77
CA HIS A 137 15.74 12.33 -4.68
C HIS A 137 16.38 10.95 -4.53
N SER A 138 15.93 10.17 -3.54
CA SER A 138 16.39 8.80 -3.35
C SER A 138 16.08 7.93 -4.57
N THR A 139 17.00 7.04 -4.89
CA THR A 139 16.82 5.99 -5.91
C THR A 139 16.41 4.66 -5.31
N VAL A 140 16.17 4.62 -4.00
CA VAL A 140 15.73 3.42 -3.28
C VAL A 140 14.42 3.67 -2.56
N LEU A 141 13.56 2.65 -2.56
CA LEU A 141 12.34 2.60 -1.75
C LEU A 141 12.62 1.77 -0.49
N ARG A 142 12.33 2.33 0.67
CA ARG A 142 12.26 1.58 1.91
C ARG A 142 10.84 1.04 2.11
N TYR A 143 10.74 -0.24 2.48
CA TYR A 143 9.46 -0.91 2.74
C TYR A 143 9.59 -1.92 3.88
N SER A 144 8.49 -2.19 4.55
CA SER A 144 8.38 -3.30 5.48
C SER A 144 7.78 -4.52 4.78
N TYR A 145 8.17 -5.68 5.24
CA TYR A 145 7.75 -6.97 4.72
C TYR A 145 7.66 -7.98 5.86
N SER A 146 6.61 -8.76 5.87
CA SER A 146 6.47 -9.93 6.72
C SER A 146 5.65 -11.01 6.02
N SER A 147 5.75 -12.24 6.50
CA SER A 147 4.89 -13.34 6.07
C SER A 147 4.53 -14.23 7.26
N LEU A 148 3.74 -15.26 7.01
CA LEU A 148 3.43 -16.26 8.02
C LEU A 148 4.68 -17.05 8.47
N THR A 149 5.80 -16.94 7.74
CA THR A 149 7.08 -17.63 8.01
C THR A 149 8.28 -16.69 8.09
N THR A 150 8.09 -15.40 7.77
CA THR A 150 9.15 -14.38 7.81
C THR A 150 8.77 -13.29 8.80
N PRO A 151 9.59 -13.04 9.85
CA PRO A 151 9.36 -11.94 10.79
C PRO A 151 9.32 -10.58 10.11
N GLU A 152 8.71 -9.60 10.78
CA GLU A 152 8.71 -8.20 10.31
C GLU A 152 10.13 -7.75 10.00
N SER A 153 10.33 -7.32 8.77
CA SER A 153 11.64 -7.01 8.22
C SER A 153 11.58 -5.71 7.41
N ILE A 154 12.64 -4.94 7.45
CA ILE A 154 12.78 -3.71 6.69
C ILE A 154 13.77 -3.94 5.55
N TYR A 155 13.36 -3.57 4.37
CA TYR A 155 14.16 -3.68 3.15
C TYR A 155 14.30 -2.32 2.47
N GLU A 156 15.35 -2.19 1.66
CA GLU A 156 15.46 -1.20 0.62
C GLU A 156 15.53 -1.87 -0.75
N ILE A 157 14.79 -1.35 -1.72
CA ILE A 157 14.83 -1.79 -3.11
C ILE A 157 15.29 -0.67 -4.01
N ASP A 158 16.28 -0.95 -4.86
CA ASP A 158 16.74 -0.04 -5.90
C ASP A 158 15.67 0.05 -7.00
N LEU A 159 15.16 1.26 -7.19
CA LEU A 159 14.07 1.55 -8.12
C LEU A 159 14.47 1.37 -9.59
N SER A 160 15.76 1.42 -9.90
CA SER A 160 16.26 1.27 -11.27
C SER A 160 16.34 -0.19 -11.72
N ASN A 161 16.73 -1.10 -10.84
CA ASN A 161 17.02 -2.49 -11.19
C ASN A 161 16.22 -3.54 -10.39
N GLY A 162 15.54 -3.14 -9.29
CA GLY A 162 14.70 -4.02 -8.48
C GLY A 162 15.47 -4.89 -7.48
N ARG A 163 16.75 -4.62 -7.23
CA ARG A 163 17.52 -5.37 -6.22
C ARG A 163 17.15 -4.90 -4.83
N SER A 164 16.75 -5.85 -3.97
CA SER A 164 16.43 -5.60 -2.58
C SER A 164 17.59 -5.93 -1.66
N ILE A 165 17.73 -5.13 -0.61
CA ILE A 165 18.71 -5.31 0.47
C ILE A 165 17.93 -5.35 1.78
N LEU A 166 18.15 -6.40 2.59
CA LEU A 166 17.62 -6.51 3.94
C LEU A 166 18.41 -5.56 4.86
N LEU A 167 17.70 -4.67 5.56
CA LEU A 167 18.29 -3.76 6.53
C LEU A 167 18.14 -4.26 7.97
N LYS A 168 16.97 -4.79 8.29
CA LYS A 168 16.63 -5.23 9.64
C LYS A 168 15.59 -6.34 9.59
N THR A 169 15.70 -7.30 10.49
CA THR A 169 14.65 -8.28 10.80
C THR A 169 14.41 -8.28 12.30
N ASP A 170 13.15 -8.34 12.70
CA ASP A 170 12.79 -8.44 14.10
C ASP A 170 13.19 -9.81 14.67
N HIS A 171 13.76 -9.77 15.88
CA HIS A 171 14.20 -10.98 16.56
C HIS A 171 13.00 -11.73 17.16
N ILE A 172 12.87 -12.99 16.80
CA ILE A 172 11.90 -13.90 17.40
C ILE A 172 12.53 -14.61 18.59
N VAL A 173 11.90 -14.47 19.76
CA VAL A 173 12.35 -15.14 20.98
C VAL A 173 12.08 -16.65 20.90
N GLY A 174 13.06 -17.47 21.25
CA GLY A 174 12.97 -18.92 21.21
C GLY A 174 13.65 -19.55 20.00
N ASN A 175 13.36 -20.81 19.73
CA ASN A 175 13.97 -21.60 18.66
C ASN A 175 13.09 -21.56 17.41
N PHE A 176 12.80 -20.37 16.89
CA PHE A 176 12.09 -20.23 15.63
C PHE A 176 13.04 -20.43 14.45
N ASP A 177 12.71 -21.39 13.60
CA ASP A 177 13.37 -21.64 12.33
C ASP A 177 12.30 -21.66 11.22
N PRO A 178 12.27 -20.67 10.32
CA PRO A 178 11.28 -20.58 9.25
C PRO A 178 11.30 -21.79 8.31
N SER A 179 12.43 -22.46 8.18
CA SER A 179 12.57 -23.65 7.33
C SER A 179 11.70 -24.83 7.79
N ASN A 180 11.28 -24.85 9.06
CA ASN A 180 10.38 -25.87 9.61
C ASN A 180 8.90 -25.66 9.23
N TYR A 181 8.57 -24.50 8.66
CA TYR A 181 7.20 -24.14 8.32
C TYR A 181 7.01 -24.10 6.81
N ARG A 182 5.76 -24.18 6.40
CA ARG A 182 5.32 -23.95 5.02
C ARG A 182 4.09 -23.04 5.04
N SER A 183 4.12 -22.04 4.19
CA SER A 183 2.96 -21.21 3.89
C SER A 183 2.43 -21.56 2.50
N GLU A 184 1.12 -21.54 2.36
CA GLU A 184 0.41 -21.79 1.12
C GLU A 184 -0.74 -20.80 0.98
N ARG A 185 -1.09 -20.50 -0.27
CA ARG A 185 -2.25 -19.69 -0.60
C ARG A 185 -3.14 -20.42 -1.58
N PHE A 186 -4.43 -20.41 -1.32
CA PHE A 186 -5.44 -20.98 -2.20
C PHE A 186 -6.74 -20.14 -2.13
N PHE A 187 -7.64 -20.39 -3.05
CA PHE A 187 -8.91 -19.70 -3.10
C PHE A 187 -10.04 -20.68 -2.78
N PHE A 188 -10.95 -20.23 -1.94
CA PHE A 188 -12.17 -20.94 -1.63
C PHE A 188 -13.36 -20.25 -2.29
N LYS A 189 -14.18 -21.01 -3.00
CA LYS A 189 -15.38 -20.47 -3.60
C LYS A 189 -16.51 -20.43 -2.57
N ALA A 190 -16.93 -19.22 -2.20
CA ALA A 190 -18.03 -18.99 -1.27
C ALA A 190 -19.39 -19.35 -1.89
N ARG A 191 -20.46 -19.37 -1.08
CA ARG A 191 -21.81 -19.75 -1.53
C ARG A 191 -22.40 -18.83 -2.59
N ASP A 192 -22.02 -17.56 -2.58
CA ASP A 192 -22.40 -16.54 -3.56
C ASP A 192 -21.53 -16.55 -4.83
N GLY A 193 -20.54 -17.45 -4.88
CA GLY A 193 -19.62 -17.60 -5.99
C GLY A 193 -18.34 -16.76 -5.89
N ALA A 194 -18.19 -15.93 -4.86
CA ALA A 194 -16.97 -15.16 -4.65
C ALA A 194 -15.78 -16.07 -4.33
N GLU A 195 -14.61 -15.74 -4.90
CA GLU A 195 -13.35 -16.42 -4.60
C GLU A 195 -12.67 -15.72 -3.41
N VAL A 196 -12.64 -16.41 -2.28
CA VAL A 196 -12.06 -15.93 -1.03
C VAL A 196 -10.63 -16.46 -0.89
N PRO A 197 -9.61 -15.60 -0.85
CA PRO A 197 -8.24 -16.04 -0.64
C PRO A 197 -8.04 -16.51 0.80
N ILE A 198 -7.33 -17.63 0.95
CA ILE A 198 -6.97 -18.20 2.24
C ILE A 198 -5.45 -18.38 2.28
N SER A 199 -4.83 -17.80 3.31
CA SER A 199 -3.43 -18.02 3.65
C SER A 199 -3.33 -19.06 4.73
N LEU A 200 -2.53 -20.11 4.52
CA LEU A 200 -2.34 -21.22 5.42
C LEU A 200 -0.87 -21.31 5.83
N VAL A 201 -0.62 -21.57 7.11
CA VAL A 201 0.72 -21.93 7.59
C VAL A 201 0.63 -23.17 8.47
N TYR A 202 1.63 -24.03 8.34
CA TYR A 202 1.77 -25.23 9.16
C TYR A 202 3.22 -25.64 9.33
N ARG A 203 3.47 -26.39 10.40
CA ARG A 203 4.76 -27.00 10.64
C ARG A 203 4.88 -28.31 9.85
N LYS A 204 5.95 -28.44 9.03
CA LYS A 204 6.13 -29.54 8.06
C LYS A 204 6.17 -30.92 8.71
N ASP A 205 6.86 -31.04 9.84
CA ASP A 205 7.05 -32.32 10.56
C ASP A 205 5.78 -32.83 11.25
N SER A 206 4.86 -31.92 11.58
CA SER A 206 3.63 -32.21 12.33
C SER A 206 2.39 -32.26 11.45
N PHE A 207 2.51 -31.92 10.15
CA PHE A 207 1.36 -31.87 9.25
C PHE A 207 0.86 -33.27 8.88
N ARG A 208 -0.44 -33.49 9.14
CA ARG A 208 -1.17 -34.72 8.81
C ARG A 208 -2.49 -34.34 8.14
N PRO A 209 -2.63 -34.48 6.80
CA PRO A 209 -3.84 -34.10 6.08
C PRO A 209 -5.11 -34.69 6.70
N GLY A 210 -6.08 -33.85 7.00
CA GLY A 210 -7.37 -34.25 7.58
C GLY A 210 -7.36 -34.60 9.08
N LEU A 211 -6.21 -34.59 9.74
CA LEU A 211 -6.07 -34.99 11.15
C LEU A 211 -5.60 -33.85 12.08
N ASN A 212 -5.10 -32.76 11.54
CA ASN A 212 -4.66 -31.64 12.35
C ASN A 212 -5.84 -30.79 12.83
N ALA A 213 -5.76 -30.31 14.06
CA ALA A 213 -6.60 -29.20 14.49
C ALA A 213 -6.26 -27.94 13.68
N GLY A 214 -7.28 -27.21 13.23
CA GLY A 214 -7.13 -25.95 12.50
C GLY A 214 -7.55 -24.76 13.36
N TYR A 215 -6.80 -23.68 13.30
CA TYR A 215 -7.20 -22.39 13.82
C TYR A 215 -7.51 -21.47 12.64
N ILE A 216 -8.72 -20.90 12.60
CA ILE A 216 -9.14 -19.99 11.53
C ILE A 216 -9.25 -18.61 12.14
N TYR A 217 -8.57 -17.64 11.53
CA TYR A 217 -8.71 -16.24 11.85
C TYR A 217 -9.20 -15.49 10.61
N ALA A 218 -10.24 -14.69 10.77
CA ALA A 218 -10.78 -13.86 9.71
C ALA A 218 -11.33 -12.55 10.26
N TYR A 219 -11.13 -11.50 9.51
CA TYR A 219 -11.74 -10.20 9.75
C TYR A 219 -12.00 -9.53 8.40
N GLY A 220 -13.10 -8.82 8.23
CA GLY A 220 -13.47 -8.26 6.93
C GLY A 220 -14.38 -7.04 7.05
N ALA A 221 -14.18 -6.19 8.08
CA ALA A 221 -14.93 -4.95 8.23
C ALA A 221 -14.01 -3.73 8.02
N TYR A 222 -14.61 -2.59 7.68
CA TYR A 222 -13.93 -1.28 7.53
C TYR A 222 -12.75 -1.26 6.55
N GLY A 223 -12.77 -2.10 5.51
CA GLY A 223 -11.70 -2.19 4.53
C GLY A 223 -10.41 -2.86 5.03
N TYR A 224 -10.42 -3.44 6.25
CA TYR A 224 -9.28 -4.19 6.74
C TYR A 224 -9.20 -5.57 6.10
N THR A 225 -7.99 -5.96 5.72
CA THR A 225 -7.65 -7.32 5.32
C THR A 225 -6.86 -8.00 6.42
N THR A 226 -7.08 -9.30 6.59
CA THR A 226 -6.26 -10.16 7.45
C THR A 226 -5.05 -10.64 6.65
N GLU A 227 -3.86 -10.29 7.11
CA GLU A 227 -2.56 -10.63 6.49
C GLU A 227 -1.69 -11.39 7.47
#